data_9612dd3e121fcf037d801728f8485d1a
#
_entry.id   9612dd3e121fcf037d801728f8485d1a
#
_cell.length_a   1.000
_cell.length_b   1.000
_cell.length_c   1.000
_cell.angle_alpha   90.00
_cell.angle_beta   90.00
_cell.angle_gamma   90.00
#
_symmetry.space_group_name_H-M   'P 1'
#
loop_
_entity.id
_entity.type
_entity.pdbx_description
1 polymer ?
#
loop_
_entity_poly.entity_id
_entity_poly.type
_entity_poly.pdbx_seq_one_letter_code
_entity_poly.pdbx_strand_id
1 'polypeptide(L)'
;MSQLEKQKTMRTITLEEHYATPAFLEGPGRQLKDAAHAAHAHPPEALDIAQVIDQLCDIGDGRLADMDAAGIDVQVLSLTSPGLEQLDAAEAVALARDTNDRLAEAVRRHPSRLAGFAALPTAAPDTAADELERTVREHGFKGACINGHVRGRYLDDPFFWPILERAESLQVPLTLHPTFPPQAVIAASYTGNFAPEVTRGLAMAA
;
A
#
# COMPACT_ATOMS: atom_id res chain seq x y z
N MET A 1 29.15 -42.42 1.13
CA MET A 1 28.01 -41.77 0.51
C MET A 1 27.76 -40.48 1.32
N SER A 2 28.18 -39.37 0.76
CA SER A 2 28.12 -38.05 1.38
C SER A 2 26.65 -37.60 1.54
N GLN A 3 26.22 -37.36 2.76
CA GLN A 3 25.02 -36.58 3.04
C GLN A 3 25.37 -35.11 2.74
N LEU A 4 25.12 -34.71 1.51
CA LEU A 4 24.98 -33.26 1.22
C LEU A 4 23.78 -32.77 2.03
N GLU A 5 24.06 -32.10 3.13
CA GLU A 5 23.08 -31.31 3.85
C GLU A 5 22.32 -30.46 2.83
N LYS A 6 21.02 -30.71 2.71
CA LYS A 6 20.12 -29.80 2.02
C LYS A 6 20.21 -28.47 2.78
N GLN A 7 21.05 -27.59 2.29
CA GLN A 7 21.06 -26.20 2.74
C GLN A 7 19.62 -25.69 2.57
N LYS A 8 18.94 -25.49 3.68
CA LYS A 8 17.58 -24.93 3.70
C LYS A 8 17.75 -23.49 3.18
N THR A 9 17.50 -23.29 1.90
CA THR A 9 17.52 -21.94 1.30
C THR A 9 16.55 -21.06 2.08
N MET A 10 17.04 -19.96 2.60
CA MET A 10 16.26 -18.99 3.35
C MET A 10 15.25 -18.38 2.36
N ARG A 11 13.96 -18.38 2.72
CA ARG A 11 12.90 -17.81 1.91
C ARG A 11 12.83 -16.31 2.17
N THR A 12 12.89 -15.51 1.12
CA THR A 12 12.78 -14.05 1.17
C THR A 12 11.32 -13.64 0.93
N ILE A 13 10.71 -12.99 1.93
CA ILE A 13 9.35 -12.44 1.84
C ILE A 13 9.45 -10.95 2.10
N THR A 14 8.95 -10.13 1.18
CA THR A 14 8.92 -8.67 1.32
C THR A 14 7.50 -8.19 1.62
N LEU A 15 7.37 -7.15 2.44
CA LEU A 15 6.09 -6.70 3.01
C LEU A 15 5.71 -5.27 2.62
N GLU A 16 6.66 -4.44 2.21
CA GLU A 16 6.42 -3.05 1.78
C GLU A 16 6.49 -2.93 0.25
N GLU A 17 5.75 -3.81 -0.41
CA GLU A 17 5.65 -3.85 -1.85
C GLU A 17 4.34 -3.22 -2.30
N HIS A 18 4.45 -2.30 -3.24
CA HIS A 18 3.29 -1.52 -3.63
C HIS A 18 2.81 -1.86 -5.03
N TYR A 19 1.49 -1.66 -5.23
CA TYR A 19 0.85 -1.69 -6.54
C TYR A 19 -0.08 -0.50 -6.71
N ALA A 20 -0.42 -0.22 -7.96
CA ALA A 20 -1.45 0.74 -8.32
C ALA A 20 -2.43 0.12 -9.32
N THR A 21 -3.63 0.69 -9.41
CA THR A 21 -4.58 0.36 -10.46
C THR A 21 -4.88 1.58 -11.32
N PRO A 22 -5.30 1.41 -12.58
CA PRO A 22 -5.71 2.55 -13.41
C PRO A 22 -6.77 3.43 -12.75
N ALA A 23 -7.78 2.82 -12.10
CA ALA A 23 -8.83 3.57 -11.41
C ALA A 23 -8.27 4.39 -10.23
N PHE A 24 -7.33 3.84 -9.47
CA PHE A 24 -6.63 4.56 -8.41
C PHE A 24 -5.83 5.75 -8.97
N LEU A 25 -5.11 5.57 -10.08
CA LEU A 25 -4.30 6.62 -10.70
C LEU A 25 -5.13 7.74 -11.37
N GLU A 26 -6.38 7.47 -11.73
CA GLU A 26 -7.32 8.50 -12.21
C GLU A 26 -8.01 9.25 -11.04
N GLY A 27 -7.99 8.68 -9.85
CA GLY A 27 -8.56 9.22 -8.60
C GLY A 27 -7.48 9.74 -7.63
N PRO A 28 -7.38 9.12 -6.42
CA PRO A 28 -6.49 9.60 -5.35
C PRO A 28 -5.01 9.54 -5.71
N GLY A 29 -4.60 8.63 -6.60
CA GLY A 29 -3.23 8.50 -7.11
C GLY A 29 -2.87 9.48 -8.23
N ARG A 30 -3.76 10.38 -8.64
CA ARG A 30 -3.52 11.31 -9.77
C ARG A 30 -2.24 12.12 -9.62
N GLN A 31 -1.91 12.55 -8.41
CA GLN A 31 -0.67 13.31 -8.16
C GLN A 31 0.60 12.52 -8.52
N LEU A 32 0.60 11.19 -8.38
CA LEU A 32 1.70 10.34 -8.80
C LEU A 32 1.82 10.36 -10.33
N LYS A 33 0.69 10.26 -11.01
CA LYS A 33 0.61 10.32 -12.48
C LYS A 33 1.06 11.68 -13.02
N ASP A 34 0.63 12.78 -12.39
CA ASP A 34 1.02 14.13 -12.76
C ASP A 34 2.52 14.37 -12.53
N ALA A 35 3.08 13.85 -11.42
CA ALA A 35 4.51 13.91 -11.15
C ALA A 35 5.33 13.14 -12.18
N ALA A 36 4.86 11.99 -12.67
CA ALA A 36 5.49 11.25 -13.74
C ALA A 36 5.54 12.05 -15.06
N HIS A 37 4.43 12.67 -15.42
CA HIS A 37 4.41 13.52 -16.62
C HIS A 37 5.34 14.73 -16.51
N ALA A 38 5.47 15.32 -15.32
CA ALA A 38 6.38 16.45 -15.09
C ALA A 38 7.86 16.04 -15.10
N ALA A 39 8.20 14.82 -14.65
CA ALA A 39 9.57 14.32 -14.61
C ALA A 39 10.16 14.09 -16.00
N HIS A 40 9.36 13.81 -17.03
CA HIS A 40 9.82 13.70 -18.42
C HIS A 40 10.43 15.01 -18.97
N ALA A 41 10.27 16.12 -18.26
CA ALA A 41 10.82 17.43 -18.64
C ALA A 41 12.20 17.72 -18.00
N HIS A 42 12.76 16.81 -17.19
CA HIS A 42 14.03 16.99 -16.47
C HIS A 42 15.10 15.94 -16.80
N PRO A 43 16.41 16.20 -16.56
CA PRO A 43 17.50 15.37 -17.03
C PRO A 43 17.58 13.98 -16.37
N PRO A 44 18.28 13.01 -17.01
CA PRO A 44 18.19 11.56 -16.79
C PRO A 44 18.77 11.00 -15.48
N GLU A 45 19.13 11.85 -14.53
CA GLU A 45 19.62 11.43 -13.21
C GLU A 45 18.52 11.36 -12.13
N ALA A 46 17.30 11.82 -12.46
CA ALA A 46 16.14 11.68 -11.58
C ALA A 46 15.49 10.30 -11.81
N LEU A 47 14.98 9.71 -10.73
CA LEU A 47 14.15 8.51 -10.77
C LEU A 47 13.10 8.65 -11.88
N ASP A 48 13.07 7.70 -12.83
CA ASP A 48 12.07 7.72 -13.89
C ASP A 48 10.70 7.33 -13.28
N ILE A 49 9.96 8.34 -12.84
CA ILE A 49 8.66 8.18 -12.17
C ILE A 49 7.65 7.49 -13.13
N ALA A 50 7.78 7.64 -14.44
CA ALA A 50 6.91 6.93 -15.37
C ALA A 50 7.18 5.43 -15.34
N GLN A 51 8.45 5.02 -15.32
CA GLN A 51 8.83 3.62 -15.16
C GLN A 51 8.33 3.07 -13.81
N VAL A 52 8.43 3.85 -12.74
CA VAL A 52 7.90 3.46 -11.42
C VAL A 52 6.39 3.24 -11.47
N ILE A 53 5.63 4.09 -12.15
CA ILE A 53 4.18 3.93 -12.31
C ILE A 53 3.85 2.68 -13.12
N ASP A 54 4.58 2.42 -14.21
CA ASP A 54 4.39 1.22 -15.01
C ASP A 54 4.67 -0.04 -14.16
N GLN A 55 5.74 -0.03 -13.37
CA GLN A 55 6.06 -1.13 -12.44
C GLN A 55 5.02 -1.30 -11.33
N LEU A 56 4.46 -0.20 -10.79
CA LEU A 56 3.37 -0.27 -9.81
C LEU A 56 2.10 -0.91 -10.41
N CYS A 57 1.82 -0.65 -11.68
CA CYS A 57 0.66 -1.21 -12.37
C CYS A 57 0.87 -2.66 -12.82
N ASP A 58 2.13 -3.11 -12.93
CA ASP A 58 2.43 -4.50 -13.28
C ASP A 58 2.36 -5.39 -12.01
N ILE A 59 1.32 -6.15 -11.91
CA ILE A 59 1.14 -7.22 -10.89
C ILE A 59 1.12 -8.61 -11.55
N GLY A 60 1.90 -8.77 -12.62
CA GLY A 60 1.99 -9.97 -13.46
C GLY A 60 3.43 -10.37 -13.76
N ASP A 61 3.65 -10.76 -15.01
CA ASP A 61 4.88 -11.41 -15.46
C ASP A 61 6.13 -10.55 -15.33
N GLY A 62 6.05 -9.25 -15.57
CA GLY A 62 7.18 -8.33 -15.42
C GLY A 62 7.64 -8.25 -13.96
N ARG A 63 6.70 -8.05 -13.02
CA ARG A 63 6.98 -8.06 -11.59
C ARG A 63 7.61 -9.37 -11.13
N LEU A 64 7.13 -10.51 -11.62
CA LEU A 64 7.71 -11.81 -11.27
C LEU A 64 9.14 -11.95 -11.78
N ALA A 65 9.44 -11.43 -12.97
CA ALA A 65 10.80 -11.42 -13.50
C ALA A 65 11.75 -10.55 -12.65
N ASP A 66 11.28 -9.38 -12.19
CA ASP A 66 12.04 -8.50 -11.28
C ASP A 66 12.28 -9.18 -9.93
N MET A 67 11.26 -9.86 -9.37
CA MET A 67 11.39 -10.66 -8.15
C MET A 67 12.44 -11.77 -8.31
N ASP A 68 12.44 -12.48 -9.43
CA ASP A 68 13.41 -13.54 -9.71
C ASP A 68 14.83 -12.99 -9.80
N ALA A 69 15.00 -11.85 -10.47
CA ALA A 69 16.29 -11.15 -10.57
C ALA A 69 16.80 -10.65 -9.21
N ALA A 70 15.89 -10.26 -8.31
CA ALA A 70 16.22 -9.78 -6.96
C ALA A 70 16.32 -10.90 -5.91
N GLY A 71 15.99 -12.15 -6.24
CA GLY A 71 15.98 -13.27 -5.30
C GLY A 71 14.84 -13.20 -4.27
N ILE A 72 13.71 -12.60 -4.65
CA ILE A 72 12.52 -12.48 -3.80
C ILE A 72 11.58 -13.63 -4.10
N ASP A 73 11.25 -14.42 -3.08
CA ASP A 73 10.35 -15.56 -3.22
C ASP A 73 8.87 -15.14 -3.22
N VAL A 74 8.51 -14.23 -2.32
CA VAL A 74 7.12 -13.76 -2.17
C VAL A 74 7.10 -12.26 -1.90
N GLN A 75 6.20 -11.55 -2.59
CA GLN A 75 5.81 -10.18 -2.27
C GLN A 75 4.41 -10.15 -1.64
N VAL A 76 4.26 -9.40 -0.55
CA VAL A 76 2.95 -9.05 0.02
C VAL A 76 2.63 -7.63 -0.45
N LEU A 77 1.70 -7.52 -1.40
CA LEU A 77 1.36 -6.27 -2.08
C LEU A 77 0.31 -5.46 -1.33
N SER A 78 0.51 -4.15 -1.24
CA SER A 78 -0.46 -3.18 -0.74
C SER A 78 -0.68 -2.05 -1.75
N LEU A 79 -1.87 -1.43 -1.71
CA LEU A 79 -2.12 -0.24 -2.55
C LEU A 79 -1.17 0.88 -2.14
N THR A 80 -0.52 1.51 -3.14
CA THR A 80 0.45 2.59 -2.87
C THR A 80 -0.18 3.81 -2.21
N SER A 81 0.63 4.57 -1.46
CA SER A 81 0.23 5.89 -0.93
C SER A 81 -0.23 6.83 -2.09
N PRO A 82 -1.23 7.70 -1.86
CA PRO A 82 -1.84 8.04 -0.58
C PRO A 82 -2.94 7.06 -0.09
N GLY A 83 -3.17 5.92 -0.74
CA GLY A 83 -4.24 5.00 -0.39
C GLY A 83 -5.64 5.59 -0.61
N LEU A 84 -6.60 5.19 0.23
CA LEU A 84 -8.01 5.58 0.12
C LEU A 84 -8.46 6.50 1.29
N GLU A 85 -7.58 6.77 2.23
CA GLU A 85 -7.88 7.37 3.54
C GLU A 85 -8.36 8.82 3.46
N GLN A 86 -8.08 9.50 2.34
CA GLN A 86 -8.50 10.90 2.13
C GLN A 86 -9.80 11.03 1.33
N LEU A 87 -10.34 9.92 0.81
CA LEU A 87 -11.59 9.89 0.06
C LEU A 87 -12.82 10.03 0.97
N ASP A 88 -13.96 10.39 0.39
CA ASP A 88 -15.23 10.20 1.07
C ASP A 88 -15.64 8.72 1.11
N ALA A 89 -16.64 8.39 1.96
CA ALA A 89 -17.02 7.02 2.21
C ALA A 89 -17.49 6.28 0.93
N ALA A 90 -18.28 6.93 0.09
CA ALA A 90 -18.86 6.28 -1.10
C ALA A 90 -17.78 5.97 -2.15
N GLU A 91 -16.90 6.94 -2.39
CA GLU A 91 -15.79 6.80 -3.33
C GLU A 91 -14.78 5.76 -2.82
N ALA A 92 -14.43 5.81 -1.52
CA ALA A 92 -13.52 4.85 -0.90
C ALA A 92 -14.04 3.41 -0.99
N VAL A 93 -15.33 3.18 -0.76
CA VAL A 93 -15.95 1.83 -0.84
C VAL A 93 -15.85 1.26 -2.26
N ALA A 94 -16.21 2.07 -3.27
CA ALA A 94 -16.17 1.60 -4.65
C ALA A 94 -14.74 1.26 -5.10
N LEU A 95 -13.78 2.14 -4.76
CA LEU A 95 -12.40 1.97 -5.19
C LEU A 95 -11.68 0.87 -4.39
N ALA A 96 -11.99 0.70 -3.09
CA ALA A 96 -11.47 -0.41 -2.29
C ALA A 96 -11.81 -1.75 -2.93
N ARG A 97 -13.06 -1.92 -3.35
CA ARG A 97 -13.52 -3.15 -3.97
C ARG A 97 -12.81 -3.42 -5.30
N ASP A 98 -12.74 -2.42 -6.18
CA ASP A 98 -12.04 -2.57 -7.47
C ASP A 98 -10.55 -2.93 -7.27
N THR A 99 -9.84 -2.22 -6.40
CA THR A 99 -8.41 -2.45 -6.17
C THR A 99 -8.14 -3.81 -5.54
N ASN A 100 -8.92 -4.20 -4.53
CA ASN A 100 -8.78 -5.50 -3.86
C ASN A 100 -9.10 -6.67 -4.80
N ASP A 101 -10.14 -6.55 -5.63
CA ASP A 101 -10.51 -7.61 -6.57
C ASP A 101 -9.44 -7.81 -7.66
N ARG A 102 -8.79 -6.73 -8.13
CA ARG A 102 -7.65 -6.81 -9.05
C ARG A 102 -6.44 -7.47 -8.42
N LEU A 103 -6.11 -7.12 -7.17
CA LEU A 103 -5.03 -7.78 -6.44
C LEU A 103 -5.36 -9.25 -6.21
N ALA A 104 -6.59 -9.58 -5.83
CA ALA A 104 -7.04 -10.96 -5.62
C ALA A 104 -6.89 -11.82 -6.89
N GLU A 105 -7.17 -11.25 -8.06
CA GLU A 105 -6.93 -11.91 -9.35
C GLU A 105 -5.45 -12.24 -9.56
N ALA A 106 -4.55 -11.30 -9.27
CA ALA A 106 -3.11 -11.53 -9.38
C ALA A 106 -2.62 -12.60 -8.39
N VAL A 107 -3.05 -12.52 -7.13
CA VAL A 107 -2.72 -13.52 -6.10
C VAL A 107 -3.23 -14.90 -6.51
N ARG A 108 -4.43 -15.01 -7.07
CA ARG A 108 -4.99 -16.30 -7.54
C ARG A 108 -4.20 -16.88 -8.71
N ARG A 109 -3.65 -16.05 -9.60
CA ARG A 109 -2.78 -16.49 -10.69
C ARG A 109 -1.41 -16.92 -10.21
N HIS A 110 -0.88 -16.30 -9.16
CA HIS A 110 0.49 -16.53 -8.67
C HIS A 110 0.54 -16.77 -7.15
N PRO A 111 -0.19 -17.78 -6.61
CA PRO A 111 -0.42 -17.93 -5.17
C PRO A 111 0.83 -18.30 -4.35
N SER A 112 1.90 -18.77 -5.01
CA SER A 112 3.18 -19.04 -4.35
C SER A 112 4.14 -17.87 -4.36
N ARG A 113 3.81 -16.80 -5.12
CA ARG A 113 4.69 -15.64 -5.33
C ARG A 113 4.10 -14.34 -4.82
N LEU A 114 2.78 -14.18 -4.86
CA LEU A 114 2.09 -12.97 -4.44
C LEU A 114 1.14 -13.25 -3.28
N ALA A 115 1.08 -12.30 -2.36
CA ALA A 115 0.07 -12.20 -1.31
C ALA A 115 -0.44 -10.77 -1.25
N GLY A 116 -1.55 -10.51 -0.55
CA GLY A 116 -2.16 -9.18 -0.51
C GLY A 116 -2.43 -8.68 0.90
N PHE A 117 -2.29 -7.37 1.08
CA PHE A 117 -2.94 -6.59 2.11
C PHE A 117 -4.10 -5.80 1.50
N ALA A 118 -5.24 -5.81 2.17
CA ALA A 118 -6.42 -5.10 1.70
C ALA A 118 -6.24 -3.57 1.78
N ALA A 119 -6.72 -2.87 0.77
CA ALA A 119 -7.04 -1.44 0.86
C ALA A 119 -8.44 -1.31 1.47
N LEU A 120 -8.59 -0.51 2.53
CA LEU A 120 -9.85 -0.39 3.27
C LEU A 120 -10.52 0.96 3.07
N PRO A 121 -11.85 1.01 2.93
CA PRO A 121 -12.61 2.26 2.90
C PRO A 121 -12.77 2.82 4.32
N THR A 122 -11.67 3.27 4.94
CA THR A 122 -11.56 3.65 6.36
C THR A 122 -12.47 4.82 6.76
N ALA A 123 -12.95 5.61 5.78
CA ALA A 123 -13.97 6.64 6.03
C ALA A 123 -15.36 6.06 6.37
N ALA A 124 -15.57 4.74 6.18
CA ALA A 124 -16.75 3.98 6.54
C ALA A 124 -16.35 2.73 7.33
N PRO A 125 -16.04 2.81 8.64
CA PRO A 125 -15.39 1.75 9.41
C PRO A 125 -16.12 0.41 9.43
N ASP A 126 -17.44 0.39 9.50
CA ASP A 126 -18.22 -0.86 9.45
C ASP A 126 -18.05 -1.56 8.08
N THR A 127 -18.15 -0.79 6.99
CA THR A 127 -17.91 -1.31 5.63
C THR A 127 -16.46 -1.71 5.43
N ALA A 128 -15.51 -1.00 6.04
CA ALA A 128 -14.10 -1.37 6.01
C ALA A 128 -13.84 -2.68 6.75
N ALA A 129 -14.50 -2.91 7.88
CA ALA A 129 -14.45 -4.17 8.60
C ALA A 129 -15.01 -5.33 7.76
N ASP A 130 -16.14 -5.13 7.09
CA ASP A 130 -16.73 -6.13 6.19
C ASP A 130 -15.83 -6.42 4.99
N GLU A 131 -15.20 -5.41 4.41
CA GLU A 131 -14.25 -5.58 3.30
C GLU A 131 -12.97 -6.30 3.75
N LEU A 132 -12.47 -6.03 4.96
CA LEU A 132 -11.36 -6.78 5.54
C LEU A 132 -11.72 -8.25 5.68
N GLU A 133 -12.90 -8.57 6.23
CA GLU A 133 -13.35 -9.95 6.36
C GLU A 133 -13.49 -10.62 4.99
N ARG A 134 -14.09 -9.96 4.03
CA ARG A 134 -14.24 -10.48 2.67
C ARG A 134 -12.88 -10.83 2.06
N THR A 135 -11.94 -9.90 2.08
CA THR A 135 -10.62 -10.10 1.45
C THR A 135 -9.81 -11.20 2.14
N VAL A 136 -9.90 -11.30 3.46
CA VAL A 136 -9.22 -12.37 4.21
C VAL A 136 -9.85 -13.73 3.93
N ARG A 137 -11.18 -13.84 3.99
CA ARG A 137 -11.87 -15.14 3.89
C ARG A 137 -12.01 -15.64 2.46
N GLU A 138 -12.32 -14.74 1.51
CA GLU A 138 -12.58 -15.14 0.14
C GLU A 138 -11.33 -15.10 -0.74
N HIS A 139 -10.40 -14.16 -0.47
CA HIS A 139 -9.21 -13.96 -1.30
C HIS A 139 -7.90 -14.39 -0.63
N GLY A 140 -7.96 -14.76 0.67
CA GLY A 140 -6.80 -15.23 1.41
C GLY A 140 -5.76 -14.15 1.72
N PHE A 141 -6.18 -12.87 1.73
CA PHE A 141 -5.32 -11.75 2.09
C PHE A 141 -4.79 -11.89 3.51
N LYS A 142 -3.63 -11.30 3.77
CA LYS A 142 -2.89 -11.50 5.02
C LYS A 142 -3.17 -10.44 6.08
N GLY A 143 -4.02 -9.47 5.76
CA GLY A 143 -4.40 -8.34 6.60
C GLY A 143 -4.73 -7.13 5.73
N ALA A 144 -4.49 -5.94 6.24
CA ALA A 144 -4.71 -4.69 5.51
C ALA A 144 -3.55 -3.70 5.70
N CYS A 145 -3.44 -2.75 4.76
CA CYS A 145 -2.55 -1.61 4.87
C CYS A 145 -3.38 -0.33 4.98
N ILE A 146 -3.02 0.54 5.93
CA ILE A 146 -3.67 1.83 6.18
C ILE A 146 -2.60 2.92 6.11
N ASN A 147 -2.84 3.96 5.30
CA ASN A 147 -1.89 5.04 5.05
C ASN A 147 -2.12 6.22 6.00
N GLY A 148 -1.34 6.28 7.07
CA GLY A 148 -1.30 7.42 8.00
C GLY A 148 -2.63 7.73 8.66
N HIS A 149 -3.16 8.92 8.38
CA HIS A 149 -4.41 9.41 8.96
C HIS A 149 -5.59 9.37 7.99
N VAL A 150 -6.80 9.22 8.53
CA VAL A 150 -8.05 9.27 7.77
C VAL A 150 -8.69 10.64 7.95
N ARG A 151 -8.48 11.55 6.99
CA ARG A 151 -9.01 12.91 7.00
C ARG A 151 -8.74 13.65 8.32
N GLY A 152 -7.53 13.50 8.84
CA GLY A 152 -7.08 14.14 10.08
C GLY A 152 -7.30 13.34 11.37
N ARG A 153 -7.97 12.18 11.33
CA ARG A 153 -8.13 11.25 12.46
C ARG A 153 -7.08 10.16 12.40
N TYR A 154 -6.55 9.76 13.53
CA TYR A 154 -5.65 8.62 13.68
C TYR A 154 -6.39 7.39 14.22
N LEU A 155 -5.78 6.22 14.09
CA LEU A 155 -6.43 4.94 14.43
C LEU A 155 -6.74 4.75 15.94
N ASP A 156 -6.25 5.59 16.80
CA ASP A 156 -6.62 5.67 18.21
C ASP A 156 -8.03 6.25 18.46
N ASP A 157 -8.63 6.89 17.44
CA ASP A 157 -10.01 7.37 17.52
C ASP A 157 -10.98 6.15 17.56
N PRO A 158 -11.92 6.10 18.54
CA PRO A 158 -12.94 5.04 18.64
C PRO A 158 -13.76 4.84 17.35
N PHE A 159 -13.80 5.81 16.47
CA PHE A 159 -14.41 5.68 15.13
C PHE A 159 -13.90 4.47 14.35
N PHE A 160 -12.63 4.06 14.55
CA PHE A 160 -12.01 2.96 13.83
C PHE A 160 -12.10 1.60 14.53
N TRP A 161 -12.70 1.53 15.73
CA TRP A 161 -12.80 0.27 16.47
C TRP A 161 -13.42 -0.88 15.69
N PRO A 162 -14.45 -0.70 14.84
CA PRO A 162 -14.97 -1.81 14.02
C PRO A 162 -13.89 -2.49 13.17
N ILE A 163 -12.93 -1.73 12.64
CA ILE A 163 -11.81 -2.27 11.85
C ILE A 163 -10.85 -3.05 12.76
N LEU A 164 -10.50 -2.49 13.91
CA LEU A 164 -9.57 -3.10 14.86
C LEU A 164 -10.13 -4.41 15.44
N GLU A 165 -11.40 -4.40 15.85
CA GLU A 165 -12.12 -5.57 16.36
C GLU A 165 -12.21 -6.68 15.31
N ARG A 166 -12.45 -6.32 14.04
CA ARG A 166 -12.50 -7.29 12.94
C ARG A 166 -11.11 -7.87 12.65
N ALA A 167 -10.06 -7.07 12.65
CA ALA A 167 -8.69 -7.55 12.47
C ALA A 167 -8.28 -8.51 13.61
N GLU A 168 -8.63 -8.18 14.87
CA GLU A 168 -8.41 -9.06 16.01
C GLU A 168 -9.19 -10.37 15.88
N SER A 169 -10.47 -10.31 15.55
CA SER A 169 -11.32 -11.49 15.33
C SER A 169 -10.80 -12.42 14.23
N LEU A 170 -10.24 -11.85 13.16
CA LEU A 170 -9.66 -12.59 12.05
C LEU A 170 -8.21 -13.03 12.31
N GLN A 171 -7.58 -12.53 13.37
CA GLN A 171 -6.17 -12.75 13.71
C GLN A 171 -5.22 -12.34 12.57
N VAL A 172 -5.48 -11.17 11.97
CA VAL A 172 -4.66 -10.61 10.91
C VAL A 172 -4.06 -9.26 11.29
N PRO A 173 -2.86 -8.92 10.81
CA PRO A 173 -2.24 -7.64 11.09
C PRO A 173 -2.88 -6.49 10.31
N LEU A 174 -2.77 -5.29 10.87
CA LEU A 174 -2.91 -4.02 10.17
C LEU A 174 -1.52 -3.39 10.04
N THR A 175 -1.08 -3.17 8.83
CA THR A 175 0.18 -2.48 8.51
C THR A 175 -0.09 -0.99 8.40
N LEU A 176 0.68 -0.18 9.13
CA LEU A 176 0.60 1.27 9.05
C LEU A 176 1.70 1.77 8.12
N HIS A 177 1.32 2.42 7.04
CA HIS A 177 2.25 3.02 6.08
C HIS A 177 2.30 4.54 6.30
N PRO A 178 3.48 5.17 6.34
CA PRO A 178 3.59 6.61 6.50
C PRO A 178 2.94 7.37 5.33
N THR A 179 2.35 8.52 5.66
CA THR A 179 1.88 9.51 4.69
C THR A 179 2.05 10.92 5.27
N PHE A 180 1.83 11.94 4.46
CA PHE A 180 1.91 13.32 4.96
C PHE A 180 0.90 13.54 6.09
N PRO A 181 1.37 13.94 7.31
CA PRO A 181 0.47 14.24 8.41
C PRO A 181 -0.32 15.53 8.13
N PRO A 182 -1.41 15.78 8.88
CA PRO A 182 -2.15 17.03 8.81
C PRO A 182 -1.25 18.25 9.02
N GLN A 183 -1.53 19.36 8.34
CA GLN A 183 -0.73 20.58 8.41
C GLN A 183 -0.52 21.09 9.85
N ALA A 184 -1.52 20.90 10.74
CA ALA A 184 -1.40 21.27 12.16
C ALA A 184 -0.32 20.43 12.88
N VAL A 185 -0.17 19.14 12.53
CA VAL A 185 0.87 18.28 13.08
C VAL A 185 2.24 18.70 12.55
N ILE A 186 2.34 19.00 11.25
CA ILE A 186 3.59 19.52 10.65
C ILE A 186 4.02 20.79 11.38
N ALA A 187 3.10 21.76 11.56
CA ALA A 187 3.38 23.02 12.21
C ALA A 187 3.78 22.87 13.69
N ALA A 188 3.25 21.89 14.39
CA ALA A 188 3.57 21.62 15.79
C ALA A 188 4.87 20.85 15.98
N SER A 189 5.19 19.91 15.08
CA SER A 189 6.31 18.98 15.23
C SER A 189 7.60 19.46 14.59
N TYR A 190 7.51 20.23 13.50
CA TYR A 190 8.66 20.68 12.70
C TYR A 190 8.85 22.20 12.81
N THR A 191 9.11 22.69 14.02
CA THR A 191 9.24 24.12 14.35
C THR A 191 10.63 24.71 14.04
N GLY A 192 11.56 23.89 13.51
CA GLY A 192 12.90 24.35 13.12
C GLY A 192 12.86 25.30 11.91
N ASN A 193 13.91 26.10 11.76
CA ASN A 193 14.07 26.95 10.59
C ASN A 193 14.65 26.16 9.41
N PHE A 194 13.89 25.23 8.89
CA PHE A 194 14.25 24.36 7.75
C PHE A 194 13.70 24.93 6.45
N ALA A 195 14.42 24.64 5.35
CA ALA A 195 13.84 24.87 4.02
C ALA A 195 12.56 24.02 3.83
N PRO A 196 11.58 24.50 3.05
CA PRO A 196 10.30 23.80 2.87
C PRO A 196 10.44 22.35 2.41
N GLU A 197 11.44 22.08 1.56
CA GLU A 197 11.73 20.73 1.04
C GLU A 197 12.21 19.79 2.16
N VAL A 198 13.04 20.29 3.08
CA VAL A 198 13.53 19.53 4.24
C VAL A 198 12.37 19.24 5.20
N THR A 199 11.53 20.24 5.48
CA THR A 199 10.34 20.07 6.33
C THR A 199 9.41 19.00 5.75
N ARG A 200 9.19 19.03 4.43
CA ARG A 200 8.37 18.04 3.72
C ARG A 200 8.96 16.64 3.82
N GLY A 201 10.27 16.49 3.60
CA GLY A 201 10.96 15.20 3.72
C GLY A 201 10.88 14.62 5.14
N LEU A 202 11.09 15.45 6.16
CA LEU A 202 10.96 15.02 7.56
C LEU A 202 9.53 14.61 7.91
N ALA A 203 8.53 15.33 7.40
CA ALA A 203 7.12 15.01 7.64
C ALA A 203 6.68 13.69 6.99
N MET A 204 7.29 13.30 5.85
CA MET A 204 7.02 12.00 5.20
C MET A 204 7.62 10.83 5.97
N ALA A 205 8.70 11.05 6.72
CA ALA A 205 9.43 10.00 7.43
C ALA A 205 8.96 9.79 8.87
N ALA A 206 7.99 10.59 9.33
CA ALA A 206 7.43 10.55 10.69
C ALA A 206 6.12 9.79 10.75
#